data_e3c71f32df3681dc4dd5284abb3d139b
#
_entry.id   e3c71f32df3681dc4dd5284abb3d139b
#
_cell.length_a   1.000
_cell.length_b   1.000
_cell.length_c   1.000
_cell.angle_alpha   90.00
_cell.angle_beta   90.00
_cell.angle_gamma   90.00
#
_symmetry.space_group_name_H-M   'P 1'
#
loop_
_entity.id
_entity.type
_entity.pdbx_description
1 polymer ?
#
loop_
_entity_poly.entity_id
_entity_poly.type
_entity_poly.pdbx_seq_one_letter_code
_entity_poly.pdbx_strand_id
1 'polypeptide(L)'
;AVVVTTPHISAVRDAGRILYLLEYNNFNKVDLVINEYDKHMARHNELISQKDIEELLSIKASGVIPFDKKIIVSQNQGIPVVSLKARVNAHFMKLTNRFNRLEIIKGECLNEV
;
A
#
# COMPACT_ATOMS: atom_id res chain seq x y z
N ALA A 1 -7.54 -4.57 8.44
CA ALA A 1 -6.12 -4.91 8.20
C ALA A 1 -5.62 -4.24 6.92
N VAL A 2 -4.36 -3.86 6.90
CA VAL A 2 -3.69 -3.33 5.72
C VAL A 2 -2.54 -4.27 5.36
N VAL A 3 -2.57 -4.80 4.14
CA VAL A 3 -1.50 -5.65 3.61
C VAL A 3 -0.67 -4.81 2.64
N VAL A 4 0.63 -4.80 2.82
CA VAL A 4 1.56 -4.06 1.98
C VAL A 4 2.43 -5.04 1.21
N THR A 5 2.53 -4.85 -0.09
CA THR A 5 3.40 -5.65 -0.96
C THR A 5 4.22 -4.75 -1.87
N THR A 6 5.35 -5.25 -2.35
CA THR A 6 6.10 -4.67 -3.46
C THR A 6 5.74 -5.42 -4.75
N PRO A 7 6.02 -4.87 -5.95
CA PRO A 7 5.66 -5.52 -7.22
C PRO A 7 6.65 -6.61 -7.63
N HIS A 8 7.10 -7.41 -6.69
CA HIS A 8 8.01 -8.54 -6.89
C HIS A 8 7.27 -9.84 -6.63
N ILE A 9 7.54 -10.88 -7.41
CA ILE A 9 6.77 -12.13 -7.35
C ILE A 9 6.78 -12.78 -5.95
N SER A 10 7.91 -12.77 -5.27
CA SER A 10 8.02 -13.33 -3.92
C SER A 10 7.16 -12.58 -2.91
N ALA A 11 7.19 -11.25 -2.96
CA ALA A 11 6.39 -10.40 -2.08
C ALA A 11 4.89 -10.57 -2.35
N VAL A 12 4.49 -10.66 -3.62
CA VAL A 12 3.09 -10.87 -4.01
C VAL A 12 2.60 -12.24 -3.53
N ARG A 13 3.42 -13.27 -3.63
CA ARG A 13 3.08 -14.59 -3.09
C ARG A 13 2.89 -14.58 -1.58
N ASP A 14 3.76 -13.90 -0.87
CA ASP A 14 3.65 -13.76 0.59
C ASP A 14 2.39 -12.97 0.97
N ALA A 15 2.10 -11.90 0.26
CA ALA A 15 0.86 -11.14 0.43
C ALA A 15 -0.38 -12.02 0.21
N GLY A 16 -0.35 -12.88 -0.81
CA GLY A 16 -1.42 -13.84 -1.08
C GLY A 16 -1.67 -14.80 0.08
N ARG A 17 -0.60 -15.29 0.70
CA ARG A 17 -0.71 -16.16 1.88
C ARG A 17 -1.32 -15.43 3.07
N ILE A 18 -0.92 -14.19 3.30
CA ILE A 18 -1.46 -13.35 4.38
C ILE A 18 -2.94 -13.06 4.13
N LEU A 19 -3.32 -12.70 2.91
CA LEU A 19 -4.72 -12.46 2.54
C LEU A 19 -5.59 -13.70 2.76
N TYR A 20 -5.08 -14.86 2.41
CA TYR A 20 -5.76 -16.14 2.67
C TYR A 20 -5.99 -16.37 4.17
N LEU A 21 -4.97 -16.14 5.00
CA LEU A 21 -5.07 -16.29 6.45
C LEU A 21 -6.07 -15.29 7.06
N LEU A 22 -6.09 -14.05 6.57
CA LEU A 22 -7.04 -13.04 7.03
C LEU A 22 -8.48 -13.44 6.68
N GLU A 23 -8.71 -13.91 5.48
CA GLU A 23 -10.01 -14.41 5.04
C GLU A 23 -10.45 -15.62 5.88
N TYR A 24 -9.56 -16.57 6.09
CA TYR A 24 -9.82 -17.74 6.93
C TYR A 24 -10.20 -17.37 8.36
N ASN A 25 -9.63 -16.31 8.90
CA ASN A 25 -9.93 -15.80 10.24
C ASN A 25 -11.06 -14.76 10.26
N ASN A 26 -11.84 -14.65 9.18
CA ASN A 26 -13.02 -13.78 9.07
C ASN A 26 -12.72 -12.27 9.17
N PHE A 27 -11.54 -11.84 8.73
CA PHE A 27 -11.25 -10.42 8.57
C PHE A 27 -11.95 -9.90 7.30
N ASN A 28 -13.02 -9.12 7.50
CA ASN A 28 -13.85 -8.61 6.40
C ASN A 28 -13.33 -7.31 5.78
N LYS A 29 -12.52 -6.57 6.51
CA LYS A 29 -11.96 -5.29 6.04
C LYS A 29 -10.46 -5.43 5.87
N VAL A 30 -10.06 -5.59 4.61
CA VAL A 30 -8.65 -5.70 4.23
C VAL A 30 -8.37 -4.71 3.10
N ASP A 31 -7.35 -3.90 3.29
CA ASP A 31 -6.83 -2.99 2.28
C ASP A 31 -5.50 -3.49 1.77
N LEU A 32 -5.25 -3.30 0.47
CA LEU A 32 -3.99 -3.62 -0.17
C LEU A 32 -3.27 -2.34 -0.58
N VAL A 33 -2.01 -2.24 -0.20
CA VAL A 33 -1.12 -1.15 -0.64
C VAL A 33 0.05 -1.75 -1.40
N ILE A 34 0.30 -1.24 -2.59
CA ILE A 34 1.48 -1.63 -3.40
C ILE A 34 2.53 -0.54 -3.21
N ASN A 35 3.69 -0.92 -2.67
CA ASN A 35 4.81 -0.04 -2.42
C ASN A 35 5.92 -0.22 -3.45
N GLU A 36 6.77 0.77 -3.60
CA GLU A 36 7.93 0.74 -4.51
C GLU A 36 7.55 0.45 -5.98
N TYR A 37 6.42 0.98 -6.42
CA TYR A 37 5.91 0.74 -7.76
C TYR A 37 6.57 1.67 -8.78
N ASP A 38 7.38 1.11 -9.66
CA ASP A 38 8.01 1.83 -10.77
C ASP A 38 7.24 1.55 -12.06
N LYS A 39 6.50 2.56 -12.54
CA LYS A 39 5.70 2.45 -13.76
C LYS A 39 6.53 2.14 -15.01
N HIS A 40 7.74 2.66 -15.06
CA HIS A 40 8.63 2.43 -16.20
C HIS A 40 9.05 0.96 -16.25
N MET A 41 9.50 0.41 -15.14
CA MET A 41 9.85 -1.00 -15.06
C MET A 41 8.64 -1.91 -15.31
N ALA A 42 7.47 -1.55 -14.83
CA ALA A 42 6.24 -2.31 -15.08
C ALA A 42 5.87 -2.34 -16.57
N ARG A 43 6.05 -1.24 -17.29
CA ARG A 43 5.81 -1.17 -18.74
C ARG A 43 6.76 -2.05 -19.55
N HIS A 44 7.97 -2.30 -19.03
CA HIS A 44 8.97 -3.15 -19.68
C HIS A 44 8.94 -4.59 -19.16
N ASN A 45 7.88 -4.99 -18.46
CA ASN A 45 7.70 -6.32 -17.86
C ASN A 45 8.82 -6.72 -16.89
N GLU A 46 9.51 -5.74 -16.31
CA GLU A 46 10.54 -5.96 -15.29
C GLU A 46 9.96 -6.11 -13.90
N LEU A 47 8.74 -5.61 -13.69
CA LEU A 47 7.95 -5.75 -12.47
C LEU A 47 6.55 -6.22 -12.82
N ILE A 48 5.86 -6.80 -11.84
CA ILE A 48 4.45 -7.17 -12.01
C ILE A 48 3.63 -5.88 -12.03
N SER A 49 2.75 -5.73 -13.01
CA SER A 49 1.88 -4.56 -13.11
C SER A 49 0.84 -4.55 -11.98
N GLN A 50 0.34 -3.35 -11.64
CA GLN A 50 -0.74 -3.21 -10.67
C GLN A 50 -1.94 -4.10 -11.01
N LYS A 51 -2.34 -4.12 -12.28
CA LYS A 51 -3.46 -4.93 -12.77
C LYS A 51 -3.23 -6.42 -12.49
N ASP A 52 -2.03 -6.92 -12.80
CA ASP A 52 -1.69 -8.33 -12.60
C ASP A 52 -1.63 -8.68 -11.10
N ILE A 53 -1.12 -7.79 -10.26
CA ILE A 53 -1.12 -7.97 -8.80
C ILE A 53 -2.56 -8.06 -8.29
N GLU A 54 -3.43 -7.16 -8.71
CA GLU A 54 -4.83 -7.14 -8.31
C GLU A 54 -5.57 -8.40 -8.77
N GLU A 55 -5.27 -8.90 -9.95
CA GLU A 55 -5.83 -10.16 -10.45
C GLU A 55 -5.32 -11.37 -9.66
N LEU A 56 -4.01 -11.44 -9.41
CA LEU A 56 -3.40 -12.54 -8.64
C LEU A 56 -3.91 -12.60 -7.20
N LEU A 57 -4.10 -11.46 -6.57
CA LEU A 57 -4.54 -11.37 -5.18
C LEU A 57 -6.05 -11.27 -5.02
N SER A 58 -6.80 -11.13 -6.10
CA SER A 58 -8.26 -10.97 -6.10
C SER A 58 -8.76 -9.81 -5.23
N ILE A 59 -7.98 -8.75 -5.18
CA ILE A 59 -8.30 -7.54 -4.42
C ILE A 59 -7.77 -6.32 -5.16
N LYS A 60 -8.52 -5.23 -5.15
CA LYS A 60 -8.07 -3.97 -5.72
C LYS A 60 -7.17 -3.21 -4.74
N ALA A 61 -6.14 -2.57 -5.24
CA ALA A 61 -5.26 -1.77 -4.42
C ALA A 61 -5.97 -0.53 -3.90
N SER A 62 -5.87 -0.30 -2.60
CA SER A 62 -6.36 0.91 -1.95
C SER A 62 -5.41 2.09 -2.16
N GLY A 63 -4.15 1.81 -2.43
CA GLY A 63 -3.15 2.81 -2.75
C GLY A 63 -1.94 2.19 -3.40
N VAL A 64 -1.27 2.99 -4.21
CA VAL A 64 -0.02 2.62 -4.88
C VAL A 64 0.99 3.72 -4.57
N ILE A 65 2.09 3.34 -3.92
CA ILE A 65 3.18 4.25 -3.61
C ILE A 65 4.25 4.07 -4.69
N PRO A 66 4.53 5.09 -5.49
CA PRO A 66 5.55 5.00 -6.52
C PRO A 66 6.95 4.91 -5.91
N PHE A 67 7.86 4.26 -6.63
CA PHE A 67 9.27 4.28 -6.29
C PHE A 67 9.80 5.73 -6.36
N ASP A 68 10.49 6.16 -5.32
CA ASP A 68 11.10 7.49 -5.25
C ASP A 68 12.47 7.38 -4.57
N LYS A 69 13.52 7.79 -5.27
CA LYS A 69 14.89 7.78 -4.75
C LYS A 69 15.04 8.61 -3.48
N LYS A 70 14.21 9.62 -3.27
CA LYS A 70 14.24 10.45 -2.06
C LYS A 70 13.89 9.67 -0.80
N ILE A 71 13.18 8.55 -0.91
CA ILE A 71 12.93 7.64 0.22
C ILE A 71 14.27 7.07 0.72
N ILE A 72 15.13 6.62 -0.20
CA ILE A 72 16.45 6.09 0.15
C ILE A 72 17.30 7.17 0.81
N VAL A 73 17.30 8.38 0.24
CA VAL A 73 18.05 9.53 0.78
C VAL A 73 17.56 9.86 2.19
N SER A 74 16.26 9.92 2.40
CA SER A 74 15.68 10.23 3.71
C SER A 74 16.04 9.17 4.74
N GLN A 75 16.01 7.90 4.38
CA GLN A 75 16.39 6.79 5.25
C GLN A 75 17.86 6.91 5.67
N ASN A 76 18.75 7.20 4.73
CA ASN A 76 20.17 7.37 5.02
C ASN A 76 20.47 8.59 5.90
N GLN A 77 19.62 9.61 5.84
CA GLN A 77 19.72 10.81 6.69
C GLN A 77 19.00 10.65 8.03
N GLY A 78 18.24 9.56 8.21
CA GLY A 78 17.48 9.31 9.43
C GLY A 78 16.29 10.25 9.61
N ILE A 79 15.73 10.79 8.51
CA ILE A 79 14.57 11.69 8.53
C ILE A 79 13.42 11.10 7.71
N PRO A 80 12.16 11.38 8.09
CA PRO A 80 11.02 10.92 7.29
C PRO A 80 10.99 11.60 5.92
N VAL A 81 10.64 10.84 4.87
CA VAL A 81 10.57 11.37 3.49
C VAL A 81 9.56 12.51 3.37
N VAL A 82 8.50 12.51 4.18
CA VAL A 82 7.48 13.57 4.19
C VAL A 82 8.04 14.92 4.62
N SER A 83 9.19 14.95 5.28
CA SER A 83 9.92 16.17 5.64
C SER A 83 10.72 16.75 4.48
N LEU A 84 10.84 16.02 3.38
CA LEU A 84 11.54 16.44 2.17
C LEU A 84 10.52 16.82 1.08
N LYS A 85 10.94 17.67 0.13
CA LYS A 85 10.17 17.89 -1.10
C LYS A 85 10.27 16.65 -1.99
N ALA A 86 9.27 15.77 -1.96
CA ALA A 86 9.22 14.57 -2.77
C ALA A 86 7.84 14.38 -3.39
N ARG A 87 7.80 13.91 -4.64
CA ARG A 87 6.53 13.61 -5.35
C ARG A 87 5.72 12.53 -4.65
N VAL A 88 6.38 11.59 -4.02
CA VAL A 88 5.76 10.49 -3.28
C VAL A 88 4.88 10.96 -2.11
N ASN A 89 5.14 12.15 -1.56
CA ASN A 89 4.40 12.69 -0.43
C ASN A 89 2.90 12.84 -0.73
N ALA A 90 2.54 13.18 -1.96
CA ALA A 90 1.13 13.26 -2.37
C ALA A 90 0.42 11.92 -2.24
N HIS A 91 1.11 10.81 -2.53
CA HIS A 91 0.57 9.46 -2.40
C HIS A 91 0.38 9.04 -0.95
N PHE A 92 1.33 9.37 -0.08
CA PHE A 92 1.19 9.16 1.37
C PHE A 92 0.03 9.97 1.94
N MET A 93 -0.13 11.20 1.52
CA MET A 93 -1.26 12.05 1.96
C MET A 93 -2.61 11.46 1.55
N LYS A 94 -2.72 10.93 0.35
CA LYS A 94 -3.96 10.25 -0.10
C LYS A 94 -4.29 9.04 0.77
N LEU A 95 -3.29 8.21 1.08
CA LEU A 95 -3.48 7.07 1.97
C LEU A 95 -3.89 7.49 3.37
N THR A 96 -3.20 8.49 3.94
CA THR A 96 -3.51 9.01 5.26
C THR A 96 -4.95 9.52 5.32
N ASN A 97 -5.37 10.31 4.34
CA ASN A 97 -6.74 10.81 4.28
C ASN A 97 -7.77 9.69 4.16
N ARG A 98 -7.48 8.67 3.36
CA ARG A 98 -8.36 7.52 3.22
C ARG A 98 -8.53 6.76 4.54
N PHE A 99 -7.45 6.46 5.23
CA PHE A 99 -7.50 5.72 6.49
C PHE A 99 -8.07 6.57 7.64
N ASN A 100 -7.77 7.86 7.70
CA ASN A 100 -8.35 8.75 8.69
C ASN A 100 -9.87 8.88 8.55
N ARG A 101 -10.39 8.91 7.33
CA ARG A 101 -11.85 8.90 7.11
C ARG A 101 -12.51 7.66 7.68
N LEU A 102 -11.89 6.50 7.52
CA LEU A 102 -12.39 5.25 8.07
C LEU A 102 -12.35 5.26 9.60
N GLU A 103 -11.30 5.82 10.20
CA GLU A 103 -11.18 5.95 11.65
C GLU A 103 -12.19 6.95 12.23
N ILE A 104 -12.41 8.07 11.58
CA ILE A 104 -13.41 9.07 11.98
C ILE A 104 -14.81 8.45 11.99
N ILE A 105 -15.18 7.70 10.95
CA ILE A 105 -16.47 7.00 10.89
C ILE A 105 -16.59 5.99 12.03
N LYS A 106 -15.54 5.21 12.30
CA LYS A 106 -15.50 4.28 13.44
C LYS A 106 -15.54 4.99 14.78
N GLY A 107 -14.84 6.12 14.90
CA GLY A 107 -14.83 6.95 16.09
C GLY A 107 -16.20 7.53 16.40
N GLU A 108 -16.93 8.00 15.41
CA GLU A 108 -18.30 8.47 15.55
C GLU A 108 -19.24 7.35 16.04
N CYS A 109 -19.12 6.15 15.45
CA CYS A 109 -19.88 4.98 15.89
C CYS A 109 -19.55 4.58 17.34
N LEU A 110 -18.31 4.71 17.77
CA LEU A 110 -17.89 4.41 19.13
C LEU A 110 -18.34 5.46 20.13
N ASN A 111 -18.45 6.72 19.72
CA ASN A 111 -18.89 7.83 20.56
C ASN A 111 -20.41 7.87 20.74
N GLU A 112 -21.18 7.20 19.91
CA GLU A 112 -22.61 7.04 20.02
C GLU A 112 -23.04 5.93 21.02
N VAL A 113 -22.08 5.18 21.49
CA VAL A 113 -22.28 4.13 22.50
C VAL A 113 -21.95 4.65 23.87
#